data_530b12832bd46d52db7ef0a70d4f60d9
#
_entry.id   530b12832bd46d52db7ef0a70d4f60d9
#
_cell.length_a   1.000
_cell.length_b   1.000
_cell.length_c   1.000
_cell.angle_alpha   90.00
_cell.angle_beta   90.00
_cell.angle_gamma   90.00
#
_symmetry.space_group_name_H-M   'P 1'
#
loop_
_entity.id
_entity.type
_entity.pdbx_description
1 polymer ?
#
loop_
_entity_poly.entity_id
_entity_poly.type
_entity_poly.pdbx_seq_one_letter_code
_entity_poly.pdbx_strand_id
1 'polypeptide(L)'
;MTKYLAILFFLTILLLLSCNENFTDVPAVNKAPNTGLSLYPDSTISAQPSKLNIAWWGDDTDGLIIGFYYSFDGNNWTFTDKNEIQFSLKIGAGDTTYTFRVSAVDNGGNGVYDNEIIQNGINYGPEPFIDKNNNGVYNVGETFYDIGLIDNSPALLNYPLKNTAPTIEWNVLSTLPEISFPVMSFGWNADDLDGVGTIEKVNIALNDTSDSNNILSLDGSVRTITLRTKDFNSDNPLCEVLIEGLETNISAQKLTGLKLNNYNRFYVQVVDISGASSKFISLPEEGKTWFVQKPKGSLLIMDDYATSDGAATFYDSMMDSLGLAGKYDVFDFLNQKPPYTNVTFLQTLKLFKYVLWYSDNNPSLDLAASSVQKFVDNGGKVAFSMQFPQTVDPLLLQNFLPINADSLFSRTSILPNTIVSAETTDLSYPDLTTSTSLFRIKSFYLNPNGAIPIYYFPNKELRGYIGFFNNTKSIFFYGLPLNKSNGGAANVKELLSKIFFTDFNLTP
;
A
#
# COMPACT_ATOMS: atom_id res chain seq x y z
N MET A 1 92.24 -46.62 6.30
CA MET A 1 91.20 -46.58 5.28
C MET A 1 90.11 -47.64 5.48
N THR A 2 90.44 -48.86 5.84
CA THR A 2 89.55 -50.00 6.01
C THR A 2 88.52 -49.85 7.13
N LYS A 3 88.82 -49.16 8.24
CA LYS A 3 87.90 -49.01 9.37
C LYS A 3 86.75 -48.06 9.05
N TYR A 4 86.98 -47.06 8.24
CA TYR A 4 85.90 -46.07 7.84
C TYR A 4 84.95 -46.65 6.76
N LEU A 5 85.50 -47.55 5.93
CA LEU A 5 84.70 -48.23 4.91
C LEU A 5 83.73 -49.23 5.57
N ALA A 6 84.17 -49.93 6.65
CA ALA A 6 83.30 -50.84 7.40
C ALA A 6 82.19 -50.10 8.18
N ILE A 7 82.46 -48.90 8.70
CA ILE A 7 81.48 -48.08 9.39
C ILE A 7 80.46 -47.52 8.38
N LEU A 8 80.92 -47.08 7.20
CA LEU A 8 80.03 -46.58 6.14
C LEU A 8 79.14 -47.73 5.61
N PHE A 9 79.71 -48.95 5.46
CA PHE A 9 78.97 -50.11 5.02
C PHE A 9 77.93 -50.58 6.09
N PHE A 10 78.23 -50.44 7.35
CA PHE A 10 77.32 -50.79 8.46
C PHE A 10 76.20 -49.71 8.57
N LEU A 11 76.51 -48.41 8.31
CA LEU A 11 75.53 -47.32 8.30
C LEU A 11 74.59 -47.43 7.11
N THR A 12 75.07 -47.87 5.93
CA THR A 12 74.23 -48.13 4.78
C THR A 12 73.29 -49.31 4.93
N ILE A 13 73.78 -50.40 5.62
CA ILE A 13 72.94 -51.55 5.95
C ILE A 13 71.85 -51.15 6.98
N LEU A 14 72.15 -50.31 7.98
CA LEU A 14 71.23 -49.86 8.97
C LEU A 14 70.13 -48.96 8.29
N LEU A 15 70.54 -48.17 7.32
CA LEU A 15 69.58 -47.34 6.54
C LEU A 15 68.69 -48.17 5.60
N LEU A 16 69.18 -49.29 5.10
CA LEU A 16 68.41 -50.24 4.27
C LEU A 16 67.45 -51.11 5.09
N LEU A 17 67.73 -51.31 6.37
CA LEU A 17 66.87 -52.08 7.29
C LEU A 17 65.79 -51.18 7.95
N SER A 18 65.90 -49.84 7.85
CA SER A 18 64.95 -48.86 8.37
C SER A 18 63.73 -48.62 7.47
N CYS A 19 63.73 -49.16 6.25
CA CYS A 19 62.62 -49.00 5.30
C CYS A 19 61.91 -50.35 5.05
N ASN A 20 61.68 -51.14 6.06
CA ASN A 20 60.78 -52.28 5.94
C ASN A 20 59.61 -52.13 6.91
N GLU A 21 58.94 -50.96 6.85
CA GLU A 21 57.59 -50.92 7.25
C GLU A 21 56.81 -51.69 6.17
N ASN A 22 56.40 -52.89 6.50
CA ASN A 22 55.31 -53.50 5.75
C ASN A 22 54.11 -52.64 5.98
N PHE A 23 53.79 -51.72 5.03
CA PHE A 23 52.49 -51.11 4.87
C PHE A 23 51.54 -52.27 4.50
N THR A 24 51.25 -53.13 5.44
CA THR A 24 50.03 -53.93 5.46
C THR A 24 48.97 -53.20 6.26
N ASP A 25 48.88 -51.91 6.07
CA ASP A 25 47.70 -51.23 6.52
C ASP A 25 46.59 -51.65 5.59
N VAL A 26 45.79 -52.56 6.04
CA VAL A 26 44.42 -52.68 5.60
C VAL A 26 43.86 -51.25 5.83
N PRO A 27 43.36 -50.51 4.79
CA PRO A 27 42.83 -49.25 5.00
C PRO A 27 41.83 -49.31 6.16
N ALA A 28 41.99 -48.44 7.16
CA ALA A 28 41.05 -48.38 8.27
C ALA A 28 39.65 -48.27 7.68
N VAL A 29 38.77 -49.18 8.08
CA VAL A 29 37.39 -49.15 7.58
C VAL A 29 36.78 -47.84 8.04
N ASN A 30 36.33 -47.02 7.10
CA ASN A 30 35.65 -45.75 7.39
C ASN A 30 34.52 -45.97 8.38
N LYS A 31 34.36 -45.08 9.34
CA LYS A 31 33.29 -45.08 10.35
C LYS A 31 32.33 -43.96 10.07
N ALA A 32 31.05 -44.28 10.21
CA ALA A 32 30.03 -43.27 10.04
C ALA A 32 30.16 -42.15 11.10
N PRO A 33 29.91 -40.90 10.72
CA PRO A 33 29.95 -39.77 11.63
C PRO A 33 28.79 -39.80 12.64
N ASN A 34 28.87 -38.95 13.66
CA ASN A 34 27.77 -38.70 14.61
C ASN A 34 27.22 -37.28 14.43
N THR A 35 25.93 -37.15 14.58
CA THR A 35 25.22 -35.87 14.43
C THR A 35 24.72 -35.35 15.76
N GLY A 36 24.93 -34.05 16.03
CA GLY A 36 24.33 -33.33 17.16
C GLY A 36 23.45 -32.23 16.71
N LEU A 37 22.39 -31.91 17.47
CA LEU A 37 21.53 -30.75 17.31
C LEU A 37 21.79 -29.76 18.42
N SER A 38 21.91 -28.49 18.06
CA SER A 38 21.89 -27.39 19.02
C SER A 38 20.45 -26.92 19.17
N LEU A 39 19.88 -27.16 20.35
CA LEU A 39 18.60 -26.62 20.73
C LEU A 39 18.79 -25.22 21.32
N TYR A 40 18.22 -24.24 20.69
CA TYR A 40 17.93 -22.96 21.30
C TYR A 40 16.42 -22.76 21.22
N PRO A 41 15.70 -22.62 22.33
CA PRO A 41 16.01 -22.80 23.75
C PRO A 41 15.35 -24.04 24.36
N ASP A 42 15.65 -24.24 25.65
CA ASP A 42 15.19 -25.23 26.63
C ASP A 42 13.87 -25.98 26.32
N SER A 43 13.87 -27.29 26.63
CA SER A 43 12.82 -28.29 26.37
C SER A 43 11.45 -28.08 27.06
N THR A 44 11.22 -26.93 27.66
CA THR A 44 9.91 -26.54 28.21
C THR A 44 9.17 -25.57 27.30
N ILE A 45 9.08 -25.92 26.02
CA ILE A 45 8.57 -25.01 24.99
C ILE A 45 7.05 -24.90 25.05
N SER A 46 6.57 -23.79 25.62
CA SER A 46 5.23 -23.28 25.39
C SER A 46 5.25 -22.41 24.14
N ALA A 47 4.44 -22.65 23.13
CA ALA A 47 4.29 -21.88 21.90
C ALA A 47 5.60 -21.39 21.24
N GLN A 48 5.86 -21.84 20.02
CA GLN A 48 7.05 -21.47 19.25
C GLN A 48 6.62 -20.76 17.97
N PRO A 49 7.39 -19.76 17.50
CA PRO A 49 7.10 -19.09 16.24
C PRO A 49 7.27 -20.05 15.05
N SER A 50 6.52 -19.83 13.99
CA SER A 50 6.60 -20.60 12.73
C SER A 50 7.94 -20.47 12.00
N LYS A 51 8.77 -19.48 12.37
CA LYS A 51 10.14 -19.32 11.89
C LYS A 51 11.10 -19.90 12.90
N LEU A 52 11.78 -20.96 12.51
CA LEU A 52 12.67 -21.73 13.37
C LEU A 52 14.08 -21.71 12.81
N ASN A 53 15.04 -21.28 13.63
CA ASN A 53 16.48 -21.42 13.35
C ASN A 53 16.99 -22.70 14.01
N ILE A 54 17.41 -23.67 13.23
CA ILE A 54 17.97 -24.92 13.73
C ILE A 54 19.45 -24.96 13.34
N ALA A 55 20.32 -25.18 14.33
CA ALA A 55 21.72 -25.41 14.13
C ALA A 55 22.11 -26.87 14.52
N TRP A 56 23.03 -27.42 13.79
CA TRP A 56 23.53 -28.80 14.00
C TRP A 56 25.02 -28.88 13.72
N TRP A 57 25.63 -29.96 14.16
CA TRP A 57 27.02 -30.25 13.89
C TRP A 57 27.22 -31.77 13.70
N GLY A 58 28.30 -32.14 13.03
CA GLY A 58 28.74 -33.51 12.92
C GLY A 58 30.12 -33.67 13.55
N ASP A 59 30.38 -34.83 14.06
CA ASP A 59 31.71 -35.29 14.55
C ASP A 59 32.07 -36.60 13.88
N ASP A 60 33.26 -36.65 13.29
CA ASP A 60 33.79 -37.85 12.65
C ASP A 60 35.18 -38.20 13.23
N THR A 61 35.34 -39.43 13.66
CA THR A 61 36.56 -39.89 14.35
C THR A 61 37.72 -40.16 13.42
N ASP A 62 37.51 -40.40 12.13
CA ASP A 62 38.49 -40.80 11.14
C ASP A 62 38.42 -40.06 9.81
N GLY A 63 37.47 -39.06 9.68
CA GLY A 63 37.31 -38.27 8.49
C GLY A 63 36.88 -36.81 8.76
N LEU A 64 36.28 -36.18 7.77
CA LEU A 64 35.76 -34.83 7.81
C LEU A 64 34.29 -34.84 7.44
N ILE A 65 33.51 -34.00 8.12
CA ILE A 65 32.10 -33.75 7.73
C ILE A 65 32.08 -32.87 6.48
N ILE A 66 31.42 -33.32 5.42
CA ILE A 66 31.23 -32.56 4.16
C ILE A 66 29.85 -31.98 4.00
N GLY A 67 28.88 -32.42 4.80
CA GLY A 67 27.53 -31.91 4.76
C GLY A 67 26.57 -32.68 5.65
N PHE A 68 25.30 -32.44 5.44
CA PHE A 68 24.23 -33.01 6.22
C PHE A 68 23.03 -33.29 5.33
N TYR A 69 22.32 -34.38 5.62
CA TYR A 69 20.94 -34.58 5.12
C TYR A 69 19.96 -34.29 6.21
N TYR A 70 18.91 -33.51 5.88
CA TYR A 70 17.80 -33.23 6.79
C TYR A 70 16.46 -33.62 6.21
N SER A 71 15.50 -33.93 7.07
CA SER A 71 14.14 -34.31 6.70
C SER A 71 13.14 -33.94 7.80
N PHE A 72 11.93 -33.57 7.41
CA PHE A 72 10.78 -33.37 8.32
C PHE A 72 9.82 -34.57 8.34
N ASP A 73 9.81 -35.41 7.32
CA ASP A 73 8.92 -36.57 7.21
C ASP A 73 9.64 -37.93 7.36
N GLY A 74 10.96 -37.92 7.37
CA GLY A 74 11.80 -39.11 7.44
C GLY A 74 11.90 -39.90 6.13
N ASN A 75 11.25 -39.42 5.05
CA ASN A 75 11.25 -40.07 3.74
C ASN A 75 11.96 -39.24 2.69
N ASN A 76 11.70 -37.92 2.70
CA ASN A 76 12.30 -36.96 1.78
C ASN A 76 13.48 -36.27 2.47
N TRP A 77 14.70 -36.56 2.01
CA TRP A 77 15.94 -36.03 2.57
C TRP A 77 16.52 -34.97 1.64
N THR A 78 16.97 -33.85 2.22
CA THR A 78 17.58 -32.74 1.50
C THR A 78 19.01 -32.57 1.99
N PHE A 79 19.96 -32.52 1.07
CA PHE A 79 21.36 -32.25 1.40
C PHE A 79 21.60 -30.76 1.63
N THR A 80 22.54 -30.45 2.54
CA THR A 80 23.06 -29.11 2.77
C THR A 80 24.49 -29.18 3.29
N ASP A 81 25.34 -28.26 2.87
CA ASP A 81 26.67 -28.03 3.41
C ASP A 81 26.68 -27.03 4.58
N LYS A 82 25.51 -26.52 4.95
CA LYS A 82 25.32 -25.58 6.05
C LYS A 82 25.03 -26.31 7.35
N ASN A 83 25.48 -25.74 8.45
CA ASN A 83 25.19 -26.21 9.82
C ASN A 83 24.12 -25.36 10.54
N GLU A 84 23.45 -24.46 9.84
CA GLU A 84 22.33 -23.71 10.33
C GLU A 84 21.41 -23.33 9.17
N ILE A 85 20.10 -23.52 9.35
CA ILE A 85 19.07 -23.10 8.38
C ILE A 85 17.87 -22.54 9.15
N GLN A 86 17.32 -21.43 8.63
CA GLN A 86 16.04 -20.93 9.06
C GLN A 86 14.91 -21.58 8.26
N PHE A 87 14.02 -22.26 8.94
CA PHE A 87 12.82 -22.87 8.36
C PHE A 87 11.57 -22.01 8.64
N SER A 88 10.68 -21.93 7.66
CA SER A 88 9.34 -21.40 7.84
C SER A 88 8.37 -22.57 7.83
N LEU A 89 7.85 -22.92 9.00
CA LEU A 89 6.95 -24.05 9.19
C LEU A 89 5.51 -23.58 9.02
N LYS A 90 4.68 -24.32 8.30
CA LYS A 90 3.27 -24.01 8.14
C LYS A 90 2.48 -24.52 9.33
N ILE A 91 1.67 -23.66 9.91
CA ILE A 91 0.69 -24.05 10.92
C ILE A 91 -0.56 -24.54 10.20
N GLY A 92 -1.04 -25.72 10.58
CA GLY A 92 -2.33 -26.25 10.13
C GLY A 92 -3.47 -25.75 11.02
N ALA A 93 -4.67 -26.32 10.84
CA ALA A 93 -5.87 -25.99 11.63
C ALA A 93 -5.79 -26.53 13.08
N GLY A 94 -4.74 -26.25 13.80
CA GLY A 94 -4.51 -26.64 15.19
C GLY A 94 -3.03 -26.88 15.52
N ASP A 95 -2.75 -27.27 16.76
CA ASP A 95 -1.40 -27.58 17.22
C ASP A 95 -0.77 -28.65 16.34
N THR A 96 0.41 -28.37 15.81
CA THR A 96 1.15 -29.28 14.91
C THR A 96 2.53 -29.53 15.47
N THR A 97 2.97 -30.80 15.50
CA THR A 97 4.34 -31.15 15.90
C THR A 97 5.13 -31.54 14.65
N TYR A 98 6.20 -30.81 14.36
CA TYR A 98 7.16 -31.18 13.34
C TYR A 98 8.28 -32.01 13.96
N THR A 99 8.67 -33.10 13.28
CA THR A 99 9.82 -33.91 13.66
C THR A 99 10.94 -33.61 12.65
N PHE A 100 11.88 -32.78 13.06
CA PHE A 100 13.09 -32.52 12.27
C PHE A 100 14.12 -33.63 12.52
N ARG A 101 14.75 -34.10 11.47
CA ARG A 101 15.81 -35.10 11.49
C ARG A 101 16.99 -34.58 10.70
N VAL A 102 18.21 -34.83 11.19
CA VAL A 102 19.44 -34.46 10.47
C VAL A 102 20.49 -35.52 10.68
N SER A 103 21.20 -35.88 9.61
CA SER A 103 22.31 -36.85 9.60
C SER A 103 23.53 -36.20 8.98
N ALA A 104 24.66 -36.25 9.64
CA ALA A 104 25.96 -35.85 9.12
C ALA A 104 26.47 -36.83 8.06
N VAL A 105 27.30 -36.34 7.16
CA VAL A 105 27.91 -37.08 6.06
C VAL A 105 29.41 -36.84 6.06
N ASP A 106 30.22 -37.88 6.00
CA ASP A 106 31.68 -37.81 5.94
C ASP A 106 32.20 -37.72 4.49
N ASN A 107 33.54 -37.61 4.37
CA ASN A 107 34.27 -37.50 3.12
C ASN A 107 34.85 -38.84 2.61
N GLY A 108 34.33 -39.96 3.09
CA GLY A 108 34.80 -41.28 2.71
C GLY A 108 34.30 -41.78 1.36
N GLY A 109 33.89 -40.88 0.48
CA GLY A 109 33.37 -41.20 -0.84
C GLY A 109 34.34 -41.84 -1.80
N ASN A 110 33.85 -42.28 -2.93
CA ASN A 110 34.61 -43.08 -3.90
C ASN A 110 35.01 -42.30 -5.17
N GLY A 111 34.68 -41.01 -5.27
CA GLY A 111 34.97 -40.17 -6.45
C GLY A 111 34.08 -40.43 -7.65
N VAL A 112 32.97 -41.13 -7.45
CA VAL A 112 31.98 -41.43 -8.51
C VAL A 112 30.62 -40.88 -8.13
N TYR A 113 29.97 -40.20 -9.09
CA TYR A 113 28.60 -39.74 -8.90
C TYR A 113 27.63 -40.92 -8.93
N ASP A 114 27.02 -41.21 -7.79
CA ASP A 114 26.01 -42.25 -7.63
C ASP A 114 24.60 -41.67 -7.68
N ASN A 115 23.66 -42.38 -8.32
CA ASN A 115 22.30 -41.91 -8.48
C ASN A 115 21.37 -42.20 -7.28
N GLU A 116 21.80 -43.09 -6.36
CA GLU A 116 21.03 -43.47 -5.18
C GLU A 116 21.91 -43.80 -3.99
N ILE A 117 21.58 -43.26 -2.84
CA ILE A 117 22.22 -43.53 -1.57
C ILE A 117 21.21 -44.17 -0.65
N ILE A 118 21.30 -45.48 -0.45
CA ILE A 118 20.42 -46.22 0.43
C ILE A 118 21.22 -46.76 1.60
N GLN A 119 20.95 -46.29 2.82
CA GLN A 119 21.56 -46.80 4.04
C GLN A 119 20.48 -47.19 5.05
N ASN A 120 20.56 -48.38 5.58
CA ASN A 120 19.60 -48.92 6.56
C ASN A 120 18.13 -48.81 6.16
N GLY A 121 17.83 -48.89 4.85
CA GLY A 121 16.47 -48.76 4.32
C GLY A 121 15.95 -47.32 4.16
N ILE A 122 16.81 -46.34 4.44
CA ILE A 122 16.51 -44.91 4.17
C ILE A 122 17.14 -44.57 2.83
N ASN A 123 16.33 -44.01 1.91
CA ASN A 123 16.84 -43.46 0.67
C ASN A 123 17.11 -41.96 0.88
N TYR A 124 18.37 -41.56 0.83
CA TYR A 124 18.83 -40.18 0.94
C TYR A 124 18.83 -39.45 -0.42
N GLY A 125 18.50 -40.13 -1.49
CA GLY A 125 18.48 -39.60 -2.84
C GLY A 125 19.80 -39.73 -3.60
N PRO A 126 19.98 -39.06 -4.72
CA PRO A 126 21.21 -39.02 -5.49
C PRO A 126 22.31 -38.28 -4.75
N GLU A 127 23.55 -38.48 -5.15
CA GLU A 127 24.66 -37.66 -4.67
C GLU A 127 24.41 -36.18 -4.91
N PRO A 128 24.70 -35.32 -3.93
CA PRO A 128 24.42 -33.90 -4.04
C PRO A 128 25.36 -33.22 -5.04
N PHE A 129 24.84 -32.25 -5.78
CA PHE A 129 25.64 -31.45 -6.71
C PHE A 129 25.15 -30.00 -6.75
N ILE A 130 25.99 -29.11 -7.28
CA ILE A 130 25.64 -27.71 -7.52
C ILE A 130 25.12 -27.63 -8.95
N ASP A 131 23.78 -27.55 -9.10
CA ASP A 131 23.10 -27.39 -10.36
C ASP A 131 23.28 -25.94 -10.86
N LYS A 132 24.29 -25.74 -11.72
CA LYS A 132 24.64 -24.40 -12.26
C LYS A 132 23.66 -23.88 -13.31
N ASN A 133 22.94 -24.79 -13.96
CA ASN A 133 22.03 -24.45 -15.05
C ASN A 133 20.55 -24.60 -14.68
N ASN A 134 20.24 -24.98 -13.43
CA ASN A 134 18.91 -25.16 -12.86
C ASN A 134 18.03 -26.16 -13.64
N ASN A 135 18.63 -27.24 -14.16
CA ASN A 135 17.89 -28.27 -14.91
C ASN A 135 17.50 -29.48 -14.05
N GLY A 136 17.97 -29.55 -12.78
CA GLY A 136 17.65 -30.60 -11.84
C GLY A 136 18.41 -31.92 -12.10
N VAL A 137 19.41 -31.92 -13.02
CA VAL A 137 20.18 -33.11 -13.42
C VAL A 137 21.65 -32.73 -13.43
N TYR A 138 22.51 -33.65 -12.85
CA TYR A 138 23.96 -33.47 -12.88
C TYR A 138 24.50 -33.44 -14.31
N ASN A 139 25.32 -32.42 -14.59
CA ASN A 139 25.98 -32.25 -15.88
C ASN A 139 27.51 -32.27 -15.68
N VAL A 140 28.22 -32.86 -16.64
CA VAL A 140 29.68 -32.93 -16.59
C VAL A 140 30.31 -31.56 -16.44
N GLY A 141 31.11 -31.37 -15.36
CA GLY A 141 31.73 -30.08 -15.04
C GLY A 141 30.98 -29.28 -13.94
N GLU A 142 29.85 -29.76 -13.47
CA GLU A 142 29.23 -29.28 -12.23
C GLU A 142 29.99 -29.89 -11.02
N THR A 143 29.99 -29.16 -9.92
CA THR A 143 30.62 -29.62 -8.69
C THR A 143 29.64 -30.54 -7.96
N PHE A 144 30.05 -31.73 -7.59
CA PHE A 144 29.27 -32.61 -6.75
C PHE A 144 30.02 -32.91 -5.43
N TYR A 145 29.25 -33.38 -4.46
CA TYR A 145 29.78 -33.83 -3.16
C TYR A 145 29.85 -35.35 -3.18
N ASP A 146 31.07 -35.88 -3.26
CA ASP A 146 31.33 -37.31 -3.16
C ASP A 146 31.21 -37.72 -1.69
N ILE A 147 30.06 -38.25 -1.34
CA ILE A 147 29.72 -38.59 0.04
C ILE A 147 30.14 -39.97 0.40
N GLY A 148 30.64 -40.13 1.63
CA GLY A 148 31.00 -41.39 2.21
C GLY A 148 29.87 -42.06 3.00
N LEU A 149 30.08 -42.22 4.30
CA LEU A 149 29.07 -42.76 5.19
C LEU A 149 28.19 -41.65 5.76
N ILE A 150 26.95 -42.03 6.00
CA ILE A 150 25.95 -41.15 6.62
C ILE A 150 25.70 -41.66 8.03
N ASP A 151 25.47 -40.74 8.98
CA ASP A 151 25.06 -41.14 10.34
C ASP A 151 23.74 -41.91 10.29
N ASN A 152 23.80 -43.17 10.73
CA ASN A 152 22.66 -44.10 10.75
C ASN A 152 21.67 -43.79 11.90
N SER A 153 22.04 -42.88 12.80
CA SER A 153 21.23 -42.46 13.96
C SER A 153 20.94 -40.97 13.91
N PRO A 154 20.03 -40.50 12.99
CA PRO A 154 19.75 -39.11 12.81
C PRO A 154 19.43 -38.39 14.12
N ALA A 155 20.03 -37.24 14.34
CA ALA A 155 19.63 -36.40 15.46
C ALA A 155 18.18 -35.89 15.24
N LEU A 156 17.37 -35.95 16.29
CA LEU A 156 15.93 -35.73 16.26
C LEU A 156 15.54 -34.49 17.08
N LEU A 157 14.65 -33.67 16.53
CA LEU A 157 14.00 -32.59 17.24
C LEU A 157 12.49 -32.65 17.00
N ASN A 158 11.71 -32.85 18.07
CA ASN A 158 10.27 -32.67 18.02
C ASN A 158 9.94 -31.24 18.38
N TYR A 159 9.35 -30.50 17.44
CA TYR A 159 9.05 -29.08 17.56
C TYR A 159 7.53 -28.86 17.53
N PRO A 160 6.90 -28.68 18.70
CA PRO A 160 5.47 -28.38 18.77
C PRO A 160 5.24 -26.91 18.38
N LEU A 161 4.47 -26.68 17.33
CA LEU A 161 3.92 -25.37 16.99
C LEU A 161 2.56 -25.23 17.62
N LYS A 162 2.39 -24.20 18.44
CA LYS A 162 1.08 -23.76 18.93
C LYS A 162 0.67 -22.55 18.14
N ASN A 163 -0.57 -22.57 17.68
CA ASN A 163 -1.15 -21.42 17.01
C ASN A 163 -1.30 -20.26 17.98
N THR A 164 -0.90 -19.06 17.56
CA THR A 164 -1.13 -17.80 18.26
C THR A 164 -2.18 -16.99 17.51
N ALA A 165 -3.07 -16.31 18.24
CA ALA A 165 -4.04 -15.46 17.58
C ALA A 165 -3.37 -14.23 16.97
N PRO A 166 -3.75 -13.83 15.76
CA PRO A 166 -3.20 -12.65 15.10
C PRO A 166 -3.56 -11.36 15.86
N THR A 167 -2.80 -10.31 15.61
CA THR A 167 -3.00 -8.97 16.15
C THR A 167 -3.38 -7.99 15.06
N ILE A 168 -4.12 -6.95 15.42
CA ILE A 168 -4.52 -5.88 14.50
C ILE A 168 -4.53 -4.53 15.23
N GLU A 169 -4.10 -3.49 14.52
CA GLU A 169 -4.13 -2.11 14.98
C GLU A 169 -4.44 -1.14 13.83
N TRP A 170 -4.96 0.03 14.12
CA TRP A 170 -5.17 1.06 13.12
C TRP A 170 -3.83 1.62 12.64
N ASN A 171 -3.68 1.84 11.36
CA ASN A 171 -2.53 2.59 10.89
C ASN A 171 -2.75 4.11 11.11
N VAL A 172 -1.66 4.88 11.08
CA VAL A 172 -1.66 6.31 11.40
C VAL A 172 -2.52 7.18 10.47
N LEU A 173 -2.87 6.68 9.29
CA LEU A 173 -3.71 7.38 8.31
C LEU A 173 -5.20 7.15 8.55
N SER A 174 -5.58 6.21 9.40
CA SER A 174 -6.98 5.88 9.70
C SER A 174 -7.56 6.79 10.76
N THR A 175 -7.69 8.07 10.42
CA THR A 175 -8.34 9.09 11.25
C THR A 175 -9.70 9.43 10.67
N LEU A 176 -10.77 9.47 11.48
CA LEU A 176 -12.11 9.82 11.00
C LEU A 176 -12.44 11.28 11.33
N PRO A 177 -13.01 12.03 10.37
CA PRO A 177 -13.68 13.30 10.67
C PRO A 177 -14.98 13.02 11.42
N GLU A 178 -15.49 14.01 12.16
CA GLU A 178 -16.78 13.88 12.85
C GLU A 178 -17.95 13.71 11.88
N ILE A 179 -17.86 14.34 10.70
CA ILE A 179 -18.86 14.28 9.64
C ILE A 179 -18.18 13.90 8.33
N SER A 180 -18.80 13.01 7.58
CA SER A 180 -18.38 12.67 6.22
C SER A 180 -19.57 12.42 5.30
N PHE A 181 -19.34 12.45 3.99
CA PHE A 181 -20.20 11.81 3.02
C PHE A 181 -20.05 10.28 3.10
N PRO A 182 -20.93 9.49 2.45
CA PRO A 182 -20.87 8.02 2.50
C PRO A 182 -19.73 7.43 1.65
N VAL A 183 -18.56 7.99 1.85
CA VAL A 183 -17.26 7.52 1.36
C VAL A 183 -16.27 7.65 2.49
N MET A 184 -15.57 6.56 2.82
CA MET A 184 -14.56 6.58 3.87
C MET A 184 -13.52 5.49 3.63
N SER A 185 -12.25 5.83 3.82
CA SER A 185 -11.15 4.88 3.72
C SER A 185 -10.63 4.50 5.09
N PHE A 186 -10.28 3.23 5.24
CA PHE A 186 -9.73 2.64 6.46
C PHE A 186 -8.48 1.84 6.12
N GLY A 187 -7.53 1.82 7.04
CA GLY A 187 -6.35 0.99 6.91
C GLY A 187 -5.84 0.54 8.26
N TRP A 188 -5.26 -0.62 8.28
CA TRP A 188 -4.77 -1.31 9.47
C TRP A 188 -3.45 -2.00 9.22
N ASN A 189 -2.72 -2.22 10.31
CA ASN A 189 -1.60 -3.13 10.37
C ASN A 189 -2.09 -4.43 11.01
N ALA A 190 -1.71 -5.55 10.45
CA ALA A 190 -2.02 -6.85 11.01
C ALA A 190 -0.75 -7.68 11.05
N ASP A 191 -0.52 -8.37 12.16
CA ASP A 191 0.63 -9.22 12.36
C ASP A 191 0.24 -10.52 13.06
N ASP A 192 1.03 -11.55 12.82
CA ASP A 192 0.89 -12.85 13.45
C ASP A 192 2.28 -13.37 13.79
N LEU A 193 2.48 -13.81 15.03
CA LEU A 193 3.75 -14.41 15.46
C LEU A 193 4.12 -15.65 14.65
N ASP A 194 3.10 -16.32 14.11
CA ASP A 194 3.24 -17.51 13.27
C ASP A 194 3.56 -17.15 11.80
N GLY A 195 3.61 -15.84 11.51
CA GLY A 195 3.92 -15.24 10.22
C GLY A 195 2.72 -14.56 9.58
N VAL A 196 2.91 -13.38 9.02
CA VAL A 196 1.85 -12.58 8.37
C VAL A 196 1.08 -13.37 7.30
N GLY A 197 1.72 -14.36 6.67
CA GLY A 197 1.09 -15.23 5.67
C GLY A 197 0.09 -16.24 6.24
N THR A 198 -0.02 -16.37 7.57
CA THR A 198 -1.04 -17.22 8.22
C THR A 198 -2.38 -16.52 8.37
N ILE A 199 -2.44 -15.19 8.21
CA ILE A 199 -3.69 -14.43 8.24
C ILE A 199 -4.50 -14.80 6.99
N GLU A 200 -5.60 -15.52 7.17
CA GLU A 200 -6.45 -16.02 6.09
C GLU A 200 -7.52 -15.00 5.69
N LYS A 201 -8.11 -14.31 6.69
CA LYS A 201 -9.26 -13.43 6.47
C LYS A 201 -9.14 -12.13 7.24
N VAL A 202 -9.71 -11.09 6.64
CA VAL A 202 -10.03 -9.82 7.30
C VAL A 202 -11.54 -9.68 7.35
N ASN A 203 -12.11 -9.66 8.53
CA ASN A 203 -13.52 -9.45 8.77
C ASN A 203 -13.81 -7.97 9.01
N ILE A 204 -14.75 -7.40 8.28
CA ILE A 204 -15.18 -6.01 8.45
C ILE A 204 -16.69 -5.95 8.71
N ALA A 205 -17.12 -4.99 9.51
CA ALA A 205 -18.52 -4.77 9.80
C ALA A 205 -18.82 -3.27 10.06
N LEU A 206 -20.07 -2.88 9.88
CA LEU A 206 -20.60 -1.58 10.26
C LEU A 206 -21.66 -1.74 11.35
N ASN A 207 -21.46 -1.01 12.45
CA ASN A 207 -22.40 -0.85 13.58
C ASN A 207 -22.71 -2.09 14.39
N ASP A 208 -22.60 -3.31 13.86
CA ASP A 208 -22.92 -4.55 14.53
C ASP A 208 -21.94 -5.65 14.14
N THR A 209 -21.34 -6.31 15.12
CA THR A 209 -20.44 -7.46 14.96
C THR A 209 -21.04 -8.75 15.55
N SER A 210 -22.25 -8.70 16.11
CA SER A 210 -22.89 -9.84 16.76
C SER A 210 -23.60 -10.78 15.77
N ASP A 211 -24.08 -10.25 14.64
CA ASP A 211 -24.68 -11.02 13.56
C ASP A 211 -23.65 -11.28 12.46
N SER A 212 -23.35 -12.55 12.23
CA SER A 212 -22.41 -12.97 11.18
C SER A 212 -22.83 -12.55 9.76
N ASN A 213 -24.12 -12.30 9.52
CA ASN A 213 -24.62 -11.80 8.24
C ASN A 213 -24.20 -10.33 7.96
N ASN A 214 -23.85 -9.59 9.00
CA ASN A 214 -23.34 -8.22 8.89
C ASN A 214 -21.83 -8.16 8.73
N ILE A 215 -21.13 -9.29 8.81
CA ILE A 215 -19.68 -9.37 8.69
C ILE A 215 -19.32 -9.76 7.25
N LEU A 216 -18.54 -8.92 6.60
CA LEU A 216 -17.95 -9.21 5.31
C LEU A 216 -16.50 -9.67 5.50
N SER A 217 -16.18 -10.86 4.98
CA SER A 217 -14.81 -11.39 4.99
C SER A 217 -14.10 -11.06 3.68
N LEU A 218 -12.90 -10.50 3.81
CA LEU A 218 -11.96 -10.19 2.73
C LEU A 218 -10.74 -11.10 2.83
N ASP A 219 -9.92 -11.12 1.78
CA ASP A 219 -8.63 -11.82 1.79
C ASP A 219 -7.71 -11.32 2.91
N GLY A 220 -6.99 -12.23 3.54
CA GLY A 220 -6.10 -11.93 4.66
C GLY A 220 -4.96 -10.96 4.36
N SER A 221 -4.63 -10.75 3.08
CA SER A 221 -3.61 -9.79 2.65
C SER A 221 -4.09 -8.34 2.59
N VAL A 222 -5.40 -8.09 2.63
CA VAL A 222 -5.98 -6.75 2.55
C VAL A 222 -5.56 -5.89 3.75
N ARG A 223 -5.04 -4.69 3.49
CA ARG A 223 -4.61 -3.74 4.53
C ARG A 223 -5.30 -2.40 4.46
N THR A 224 -5.93 -2.08 3.34
CA THR A 224 -6.68 -0.83 3.15
C THR A 224 -7.92 -1.07 2.32
N ILE A 225 -9.00 -0.36 2.66
CA ILE A 225 -10.24 -0.35 1.88
C ILE A 225 -10.80 1.06 1.79
N THR A 226 -11.65 1.29 0.79
CA THR A 226 -12.53 2.44 0.75
C THR A 226 -13.98 1.96 0.65
N LEU A 227 -14.78 2.33 1.62
CA LEU A 227 -16.23 2.13 1.57
C LEU A 227 -16.85 3.25 0.76
N ARG A 228 -17.84 2.90 -0.09
CA ARG A 228 -18.59 3.87 -0.89
C ARG A 228 -20.01 3.37 -1.13
N THR A 229 -21.00 4.26 -1.03
CA THR A 229 -22.32 4.02 -1.63
C THR A 229 -22.73 5.17 -2.54
N LYS A 230 -23.46 4.81 -3.59
CA LYS A 230 -24.12 5.76 -4.52
C LYS A 230 -25.64 5.59 -4.50
N ASP A 231 -26.13 4.66 -3.67
CA ASP A 231 -27.57 4.48 -3.47
C ASP A 231 -28.04 5.36 -2.32
N PHE A 232 -28.77 6.40 -2.65
CA PHE A 232 -29.35 7.35 -1.70
C PHE A 232 -30.87 7.19 -1.55
N ASN A 233 -31.46 6.12 -2.11
CA ASN A 233 -32.89 5.85 -1.98
C ASN A 233 -33.23 5.13 -0.66
N SER A 234 -32.24 4.49 -0.05
CA SER A 234 -32.35 3.85 1.25
C SER A 234 -31.59 4.62 2.31
N ASP A 235 -32.08 4.65 3.54
CA ASP A 235 -31.35 5.18 4.69
C ASP A 235 -30.31 4.18 5.22
N ASN A 236 -30.40 2.92 4.81
CA ASN A 236 -29.44 1.84 5.10
C ASN A 236 -28.95 1.19 3.79
N PRO A 237 -28.17 1.90 2.98
CA PRO A 237 -27.71 1.37 1.70
C PRO A 237 -26.60 0.33 1.86
N LEU A 238 -26.45 -0.49 0.84
CA LEU A 238 -25.29 -1.36 0.71
C LEU A 238 -24.04 -0.56 0.28
N CYS A 239 -22.90 -0.83 0.90
CA CYS A 239 -21.63 -0.22 0.54
C CYS A 239 -20.81 -1.10 -0.40
N GLU A 240 -20.29 -0.52 -1.46
CA GLU A 240 -19.19 -1.08 -2.22
C GLU A 240 -17.91 -1.01 -1.38
N VAL A 241 -17.09 -2.05 -1.44
CA VAL A 241 -15.80 -2.13 -0.77
C VAL A 241 -14.71 -2.16 -1.83
N LEU A 242 -14.01 -1.05 -1.98
CA LEU A 242 -12.89 -0.91 -2.91
C LEU A 242 -11.62 -1.34 -2.18
N ILE A 243 -11.03 -2.45 -2.60
CA ILE A 243 -9.77 -2.95 -2.07
C ILE A 243 -8.64 -2.00 -2.51
N GLU A 244 -7.82 -1.57 -1.57
CA GLU A 244 -6.76 -0.58 -1.77
C GLU A 244 -7.26 0.75 -2.38
N GLY A 245 -8.56 1.04 -2.25
CA GLY A 245 -9.19 2.21 -2.85
C GLY A 245 -9.33 2.17 -4.37
N LEU A 246 -9.09 1.02 -5.00
CA LEU A 246 -9.08 0.86 -6.45
C LEU A 246 -10.48 0.53 -6.99
N GLU A 247 -10.96 1.29 -7.97
CA GLU A 247 -12.22 1.02 -8.66
C GLU A 247 -12.17 -0.23 -9.56
N THR A 248 -10.98 -0.71 -9.86
CA THR A 248 -10.74 -1.96 -10.61
C THR A 248 -10.70 -3.20 -9.72
N ASN A 249 -10.70 -3.00 -8.39
CA ASN A 249 -10.64 -4.07 -7.40
C ASN A 249 -11.73 -3.88 -6.34
N ILE A 250 -12.96 -4.20 -6.71
CA ILE A 250 -14.14 -4.09 -5.82
C ILE A 250 -14.52 -5.48 -5.32
N SER A 251 -14.76 -5.61 -4.02
CA SER A 251 -15.27 -6.85 -3.44
C SER A 251 -16.55 -7.29 -4.14
N ALA A 252 -16.67 -8.59 -4.44
CA ALA A 252 -17.89 -9.15 -5.04
C ALA A 252 -19.12 -8.99 -4.13
N GLN A 253 -18.92 -9.00 -2.83
CA GLN A 253 -19.97 -8.79 -1.83
C GLN A 253 -19.95 -7.34 -1.34
N LYS A 254 -21.12 -6.78 -1.09
CA LYS A 254 -21.29 -5.44 -0.52
C LYS A 254 -21.44 -5.54 0.99
N LEU A 255 -20.92 -4.53 1.69
CA LEU A 255 -21.05 -4.41 3.15
C LEU A 255 -22.40 -3.81 3.52
N THR A 256 -23.09 -4.43 4.46
CA THR A 256 -24.34 -3.97 5.07
C THR A 256 -24.07 -3.08 6.27
N GLY A 257 -25.14 -2.46 6.80
CA GLY A 257 -25.13 -1.78 8.11
C GLY A 257 -24.82 -0.30 8.10
N LEU A 258 -24.47 0.32 6.95
CA LEU A 258 -24.32 1.79 6.87
C LEU A 258 -25.68 2.45 7.14
N LYS A 259 -25.68 3.51 7.96
CA LYS A 259 -26.83 4.36 8.25
C LYS A 259 -26.56 5.78 7.75
N LEU A 260 -27.35 6.24 6.77
CA LEU A 260 -27.26 7.62 6.28
C LEU A 260 -27.96 8.56 7.25
N ASN A 261 -27.48 9.80 7.32
CA ASN A 261 -27.91 10.83 8.28
C ASN A 261 -27.92 10.34 9.73
N ASN A 262 -26.94 9.50 10.07
CA ASN A 262 -26.82 8.91 11.40
C ASN A 262 -25.35 8.66 11.76
N TYR A 263 -25.13 8.34 13.02
CA TYR A 263 -23.83 7.93 13.54
C TYR A 263 -23.51 6.49 13.16
N ASN A 264 -22.27 6.24 12.80
CA ASN A 264 -21.77 4.93 12.39
C ASN A 264 -20.49 4.57 13.13
N ARG A 265 -20.18 3.27 13.12
CA ARG A 265 -18.94 2.71 13.67
C ARG A 265 -18.47 1.60 12.75
N PHE A 266 -17.21 1.67 12.36
CA PHE A 266 -16.58 0.64 11.53
C PHE A 266 -15.74 -0.27 12.42
N TYR A 267 -15.80 -1.57 12.14
CA TYR A 267 -15.09 -2.62 12.86
C TYR A 267 -14.23 -3.43 11.91
N VAL A 268 -13.06 -3.85 12.40
CA VAL A 268 -12.18 -4.78 11.67
C VAL A 268 -11.56 -5.80 12.63
N GLN A 269 -11.39 -7.03 12.15
CA GLN A 269 -10.80 -8.17 12.82
C GLN A 269 -10.02 -8.99 11.82
N VAL A 270 -8.96 -9.66 12.22
CA VAL A 270 -8.23 -10.63 11.41
C VAL A 270 -8.37 -12.03 11.98
N VAL A 271 -8.38 -13.02 11.09
CA VAL A 271 -8.51 -14.45 11.42
C VAL A 271 -7.40 -15.20 10.70
N ASP A 272 -6.73 -16.09 11.40
CA ASP A 272 -5.68 -16.95 10.83
C ASP A 272 -6.24 -18.22 10.19
N ILE A 273 -5.35 -18.99 9.56
CA ILE A 273 -5.69 -20.27 8.90
C ILE A 273 -6.18 -21.36 9.87
N SER A 274 -5.94 -21.21 11.18
CA SER A 274 -6.36 -22.11 12.24
C SER A 274 -7.74 -21.75 12.80
N GLY A 275 -8.26 -20.56 12.43
CA GLY A 275 -9.51 -20.03 12.92
C GLY A 275 -9.38 -19.19 14.20
N ALA A 276 -8.16 -18.97 14.73
CA ALA A 276 -7.98 -18.02 15.81
C ALA A 276 -8.11 -16.58 15.30
N SER A 277 -8.66 -15.70 16.11
CA SER A 277 -8.99 -14.35 15.68
C SER A 277 -8.51 -13.29 16.66
N SER A 278 -8.14 -12.13 16.14
CA SER A 278 -7.93 -10.94 16.95
C SER A 278 -9.25 -10.49 17.60
N LYS A 279 -9.18 -9.52 18.51
CA LYS A 279 -10.38 -8.76 18.88
C LYS A 279 -10.78 -7.84 17.75
N PHE A 280 -12.08 -7.53 17.64
CA PHE A 280 -12.52 -6.42 16.80
C PHE A 280 -11.97 -5.10 17.35
N ILE A 281 -11.31 -4.34 16.48
CA ILE A 281 -11.00 -2.93 16.75
C ILE A 281 -11.99 -2.06 16.00
N SER A 282 -12.26 -0.85 16.47
CA SER A 282 -13.29 0.02 15.88
C SER A 282 -12.86 1.47 15.74
N LEU A 283 -13.40 2.14 14.74
CA LEU A 283 -13.40 3.59 14.57
C LEU A 283 -14.84 4.10 14.45
N PRO A 284 -15.12 5.30 15.00
CA PRO A 284 -14.23 6.17 15.76
C PRO A 284 -13.83 5.55 17.10
N GLU A 285 -12.75 6.08 17.69
CA GLU A 285 -12.30 5.73 19.02
C GLU A 285 -13.40 6.01 20.07
N GLU A 286 -13.26 5.43 21.25
CA GLU A 286 -14.21 5.66 22.35
C GLU A 286 -14.34 7.16 22.68
N GLY A 287 -15.56 7.62 22.84
CA GLY A 287 -15.89 9.03 23.07
C GLY A 287 -15.92 9.92 21.82
N LYS A 288 -15.52 9.42 20.64
CA LYS A 288 -15.64 10.12 19.38
C LYS A 288 -16.83 9.58 18.57
N THR A 289 -17.33 10.42 17.66
CA THR A 289 -18.48 10.09 16.79
C THR A 289 -18.11 10.25 15.31
N TRP A 290 -18.79 9.50 14.46
CA TRP A 290 -18.69 9.61 13.00
C TRP A 290 -20.11 9.63 12.42
N PHE A 291 -20.52 10.80 11.97
CA PHE A 291 -21.81 11.03 11.33
C PHE A 291 -21.65 10.95 9.81
N VAL A 292 -22.46 10.12 9.15
CA VAL A 292 -22.45 9.98 7.69
C VAL A 292 -23.64 10.70 7.12
N GLN A 293 -23.40 11.84 6.46
CA GLN A 293 -24.45 12.65 5.85
C GLN A 293 -24.78 12.15 4.45
N LYS A 294 -26.09 12.09 4.15
CA LYS A 294 -26.60 11.82 2.82
C LYS A 294 -26.46 13.06 1.93
N PRO A 295 -25.94 12.94 0.69
CA PRO A 295 -25.95 14.05 -0.24
C PRO A 295 -27.37 14.62 -0.47
N LYS A 296 -27.51 15.95 -0.43
CA LYS A 296 -28.78 16.66 -0.64
C LYS A 296 -29.10 16.85 -2.12
N GLY A 297 -28.07 16.90 -2.96
CA GLY A 297 -28.21 17.14 -4.39
C GLY A 297 -26.99 16.72 -5.20
N SER A 298 -26.94 17.17 -6.44
CA SER A 298 -25.84 16.86 -7.36
C SER A 298 -24.72 17.90 -7.37
N LEU A 299 -24.84 18.99 -6.58
CA LEU A 299 -23.85 20.05 -6.46
C LEU A 299 -23.11 19.97 -5.12
N LEU A 300 -21.80 19.99 -5.17
CA LEU A 300 -20.92 20.14 -4.02
C LEU A 300 -20.23 21.50 -4.05
N ILE A 301 -20.26 22.20 -2.94
CA ILE A 301 -19.41 23.37 -2.69
C ILE A 301 -18.19 22.89 -1.90
N MET A 302 -17.01 23.02 -2.49
CA MET A 302 -15.75 22.71 -1.86
C MET A 302 -15.19 23.99 -1.23
N ASP A 303 -15.25 24.08 0.09
CA ASP A 303 -14.66 25.17 0.88
C ASP A 303 -13.21 24.85 1.21
N ASP A 304 -12.32 25.49 0.49
CA ASP A 304 -10.85 25.41 0.65
C ASP A 304 -10.31 26.82 0.98
N TYR A 305 -11.09 27.60 1.74
CA TYR A 305 -10.86 29.01 1.99
C TYR A 305 -10.47 29.25 3.46
N ALA A 306 -9.23 29.67 3.68
CA ALA A 306 -8.67 29.80 5.03
C ALA A 306 -8.97 31.15 5.71
N THR A 307 -9.28 32.20 4.93
CA THR A 307 -9.48 33.54 5.48
C THR A 307 -10.90 33.72 6.02
N SER A 308 -11.03 34.20 7.25
CA SER A 308 -12.32 34.50 7.88
C SER A 308 -12.84 35.89 7.45
N ASP A 309 -13.37 35.98 6.25
CA ASP A 309 -13.90 37.23 5.66
C ASP A 309 -15.34 37.12 5.13
N GLY A 310 -16.06 36.09 5.55
CA GLY A 310 -17.47 35.88 5.15
C GLY A 310 -17.63 35.20 3.78
N ALA A 311 -16.61 34.57 3.22
CA ALA A 311 -16.67 33.86 1.94
C ALA A 311 -17.74 32.74 1.96
N ALA A 312 -17.78 31.90 2.98
CA ALA A 312 -18.77 30.83 3.10
C ALA A 312 -20.21 31.38 3.03
N THR A 313 -20.51 32.41 3.83
CA THR A 313 -21.83 33.07 3.82
C THR A 313 -22.17 33.67 2.45
N PHE A 314 -21.18 34.22 1.74
CA PHE A 314 -21.36 34.73 0.40
C PHE A 314 -21.76 33.62 -0.57
N TYR A 315 -21.04 32.51 -0.61
CA TYR A 315 -21.35 31.43 -1.54
C TYR A 315 -22.67 30.75 -1.21
N ASP A 316 -23.00 30.56 0.06
CA ASP A 316 -24.33 30.07 0.49
C ASP A 316 -25.44 31.00 -0.02
N SER A 317 -25.32 32.34 0.19
CA SER A 317 -26.28 33.31 -0.29
C SER A 317 -26.41 33.30 -1.81
N MET A 318 -25.32 33.09 -2.55
CA MET A 318 -25.38 32.99 -4.01
C MET A 318 -26.17 31.74 -4.44
N MET A 319 -25.88 30.58 -3.84
CA MET A 319 -26.61 29.34 -4.16
C MET A 319 -28.11 29.46 -3.82
N ASP A 320 -28.45 30.04 -2.69
CA ASP A 320 -29.86 30.30 -2.32
C ASP A 320 -30.52 31.21 -3.30
N SER A 321 -29.86 32.30 -3.73
CA SER A 321 -30.38 33.25 -4.72
C SER A 321 -30.58 32.61 -6.11
N LEU A 322 -29.89 31.54 -6.42
CA LEU A 322 -30.04 30.74 -7.64
C LEU A 322 -31.15 29.68 -7.55
N GLY A 323 -31.87 29.59 -6.42
CA GLY A 323 -32.90 28.58 -6.19
C GLY A 323 -32.39 27.19 -5.86
N LEU A 324 -31.14 27.12 -5.40
CA LEU A 324 -30.48 25.87 -5.05
C LEU A 324 -30.52 25.59 -3.53
N ALA A 325 -31.21 26.40 -2.74
CA ALA A 325 -31.37 26.19 -1.30
C ALA A 325 -31.78 24.74 -0.98
N GLY A 326 -31.02 24.10 -0.12
CA GLY A 326 -31.25 22.69 0.26
C GLY A 326 -30.95 21.65 -0.80
N LYS A 327 -30.40 22.05 -1.97
CA LYS A 327 -30.04 21.13 -3.09
C LYS A 327 -28.53 21.05 -3.35
N TYR A 328 -27.70 21.60 -2.48
CA TYR A 328 -26.26 21.50 -2.50
C TYR A 328 -25.73 21.06 -1.14
N ASP A 329 -24.53 20.59 -1.15
CA ASP A 329 -23.76 20.24 0.04
C ASP A 329 -22.48 21.07 0.11
N VAL A 330 -21.97 21.27 1.32
CA VAL A 330 -20.70 21.93 1.56
C VAL A 330 -19.71 20.91 2.12
N PHE A 331 -18.51 20.92 1.58
CA PHE A 331 -17.37 20.16 2.09
C PHE A 331 -16.30 21.16 2.54
N ASP A 332 -16.23 21.38 3.85
CA ASP A 332 -15.19 22.18 4.49
C ASP A 332 -13.91 21.35 4.57
N PHE A 333 -13.05 21.52 3.57
CA PHE A 333 -11.84 20.68 3.46
C PHE A 333 -10.85 20.93 4.60
N LEU A 334 -10.78 22.13 5.12
CA LEU A 334 -9.84 22.48 6.18
C LEU A 334 -10.18 21.80 7.51
N ASN A 335 -11.47 21.66 7.81
CA ASN A 335 -11.95 21.07 9.07
C ASN A 335 -12.38 19.59 8.91
N GLN A 336 -12.65 19.13 7.71
CA GLN A 336 -13.18 17.79 7.41
C GLN A 336 -12.25 16.94 6.57
N LYS A 337 -10.93 17.16 6.68
CA LYS A 337 -9.93 16.42 5.90
C LYS A 337 -10.06 14.91 6.11
N PRO A 338 -10.37 14.13 5.05
CA PRO A 338 -10.59 12.70 5.20
C PRO A 338 -9.28 11.92 5.32
N PRO A 339 -9.31 10.71 5.91
CA PRO A 339 -8.19 9.78 5.84
C PRO A 339 -7.90 9.39 4.40
N TYR A 340 -6.66 9.00 4.11
CA TYR A 340 -6.26 8.64 2.74
C TYR A 340 -6.74 9.65 1.70
N THR A 341 -6.44 10.93 1.96
CA THR A 341 -7.07 12.11 1.36
C THR A 341 -7.31 11.98 -0.14
N ASN A 342 -6.29 11.61 -0.93
CA ASN A 342 -6.42 11.57 -2.39
C ASN A 342 -7.49 10.58 -2.88
N VAL A 343 -7.55 9.39 -2.27
CA VAL A 343 -8.52 8.36 -2.66
C VAL A 343 -9.91 8.72 -2.18
N THR A 344 -10.06 9.02 -0.89
CA THR A 344 -11.36 9.35 -0.27
C THR A 344 -11.98 10.59 -0.90
N PHE A 345 -11.16 11.62 -1.17
CA PHE A 345 -11.63 12.85 -1.80
C PHE A 345 -12.13 12.62 -3.22
N LEU A 346 -11.38 11.91 -4.06
CA LEU A 346 -11.83 11.60 -5.42
C LEU A 346 -13.14 10.82 -5.41
N GLN A 347 -13.29 9.83 -4.53
CA GLN A 347 -14.52 9.07 -4.41
C GLN A 347 -15.67 9.92 -3.87
N THR A 348 -15.37 10.89 -3.00
CA THR A 348 -16.36 11.87 -2.52
C THR A 348 -16.83 12.79 -3.66
N LEU A 349 -15.92 13.34 -4.46
CA LEU A 349 -16.29 14.13 -5.64
C LEU A 349 -17.23 13.38 -6.58
N LYS A 350 -16.98 12.09 -6.79
CA LYS A 350 -17.78 11.21 -7.66
C LYS A 350 -19.19 10.90 -7.14
N LEU A 351 -19.56 11.32 -5.92
CA LEU A 351 -20.95 11.31 -5.46
C LEU A 351 -21.76 12.45 -6.07
N PHE A 352 -21.07 13.47 -6.56
CA PHE A 352 -21.67 14.68 -7.14
C PHE A 352 -21.37 14.73 -8.63
N LYS A 353 -22.17 15.56 -9.33
CA LYS A 353 -21.96 15.82 -10.76
C LYS A 353 -21.31 17.18 -10.99
N TYR A 354 -21.57 18.12 -10.09
CA TYR A 354 -21.10 19.50 -10.18
C TYR A 354 -20.33 19.88 -8.92
N VAL A 355 -19.26 20.65 -9.08
CA VAL A 355 -18.46 21.17 -7.99
C VAL A 355 -18.23 22.66 -8.18
N LEU A 356 -18.45 23.44 -7.13
CA LEU A 356 -17.90 24.78 -6.99
C LEU A 356 -16.77 24.74 -5.99
N TRP A 357 -15.55 24.91 -6.44
CA TRP A 357 -14.37 24.90 -5.58
C TRP A 357 -13.85 26.32 -5.40
N TYR A 358 -13.99 26.87 -4.22
CA TYR A 358 -13.46 28.18 -3.93
C TYR A 358 -12.33 28.13 -2.89
N SER A 359 -11.32 28.94 -3.13
CA SER A 359 -10.15 29.04 -2.25
C SER A 359 -9.59 30.47 -2.28
N ASP A 360 -8.84 30.81 -1.26
CA ASP A 360 -8.06 32.05 -1.17
C ASP A 360 -6.61 31.85 -1.63
N ASN A 361 -5.66 32.47 -0.95
CA ASN A 361 -4.24 32.52 -1.32
C ASN A 361 -3.49 31.18 -1.22
N ASN A 362 -4.08 30.12 -0.69
CA ASN A 362 -3.41 28.86 -0.47
C ASN A 362 -4.29 27.65 -0.83
N PRO A 363 -4.71 27.53 -2.10
CA PRO A 363 -5.55 26.44 -2.55
C PRO A 363 -4.83 25.08 -2.45
N SER A 364 -5.62 24.03 -2.24
CA SER A 364 -5.13 22.63 -2.18
C SER A 364 -4.82 22.09 -3.60
N LEU A 365 -3.78 22.66 -4.24
CA LEU A 365 -3.45 22.40 -5.65
C LEU A 365 -3.02 20.95 -5.92
N ASP A 366 -2.29 20.32 -5.02
CA ASP A 366 -1.90 18.91 -5.17
C ASP A 366 -3.14 18.00 -5.23
N LEU A 367 -4.14 18.33 -4.43
CA LEU A 367 -5.40 17.60 -4.42
C LEU A 367 -6.18 17.83 -5.73
N ALA A 368 -6.22 19.08 -6.22
CA ALA A 368 -6.84 19.39 -7.51
C ALA A 368 -6.12 18.66 -8.65
N ALA A 369 -4.79 18.71 -8.70
CA ALA A 369 -3.99 18.03 -9.72
C ALA A 369 -4.17 16.51 -9.73
N SER A 370 -4.36 15.88 -8.56
CA SER A 370 -4.52 14.42 -8.45
C SER A 370 -5.95 13.93 -8.73
N SER A 371 -6.97 14.81 -8.61
CA SER A 371 -8.37 14.37 -8.59
C SER A 371 -9.24 14.97 -9.72
N VAL A 372 -9.02 16.23 -10.10
CA VAL A 372 -9.96 16.96 -10.99
C VAL A 372 -10.09 16.32 -12.36
N GLN A 373 -8.98 15.98 -13.03
CA GLN A 373 -9.06 15.36 -14.35
C GLN A 373 -9.80 14.02 -14.30
N LYS A 374 -9.51 13.18 -13.28
CA LYS A 374 -10.22 11.91 -13.08
C LYS A 374 -11.71 12.08 -12.79
N PHE A 375 -12.08 13.16 -12.10
CA PHE A 375 -13.48 13.51 -11.85
C PHE A 375 -14.20 13.92 -13.15
N VAL A 376 -13.55 14.76 -13.95
CA VAL A 376 -14.08 15.25 -15.25
C VAL A 376 -14.18 14.13 -16.26
N ASP A 377 -13.19 13.22 -16.34
CA ASP A 377 -13.22 12.05 -17.21
C ASP A 377 -14.40 11.09 -16.87
N ASN A 378 -14.89 11.14 -15.64
CA ASN A 378 -16.10 10.44 -15.20
C ASN A 378 -17.39 11.27 -15.39
N GLY A 379 -17.35 12.34 -16.16
CA GLY A 379 -18.52 13.18 -16.47
C GLY A 379 -18.82 14.26 -15.45
N GLY A 380 -17.96 14.48 -14.47
CA GLY A 380 -18.06 15.58 -13.52
C GLY A 380 -17.75 16.94 -14.15
N LYS A 381 -18.23 18.01 -13.54
CA LYS A 381 -17.95 19.39 -13.95
C LYS A 381 -17.56 20.22 -12.75
N VAL A 382 -16.54 21.08 -12.90
CA VAL A 382 -16.01 21.89 -11.80
C VAL A 382 -15.82 23.33 -12.20
N ALA A 383 -16.29 24.23 -11.34
CA ALA A 383 -16.03 25.65 -11.40
C ALA A 383 -15.09 26.06 -10.28
N PHE A 384 -13.97 26.67 -10.64
CA PHE A 384 -12.99 27.19 -9.68
C PHE A 384 -13.15 28.69 -9.51
N SER A 385 -13.07 29.13 -8.25
CA SER A 385 -12.90 30.53 -7.85
C SER A 385 -11.74 30.58 -6.87
N MET A 386 -10.51 30.77 -7.36
CA MET A 386 -9.34 30.66 -6.48
C MET A 386 -8.23 31.62 -6.88
N GLN A 387 -7.52 32.10 -5.87
CA GLN A 387 -6.33 32.90 -6.02
C GLN A 387 -5.12 32.04 -5.73
N PHE A 388 -4.05 32.20 -6.50
CA PHE A 388 -2.84 31.41 -6.30
C PHE A 388 -1.80 32.13 -5.43
N PRO A 389 -0.98 31.37 -4.71
CA PRO A 389 0.16 31.94 -4.05
C PRO A 389 1.14 32.58 -5.06
N GLN A 390 2.00 33.44 -4.58
CA GLN A 390 2.98 34.16 -5.40
C GLN A 390 3.89 33.21 -6.22
N THR A 391 4.18 32.04 -5.66
CA THR A 391 4.96 30.99 -6.31
C THR A 391 4.10 29.76 -6.45
N VAL A 392 3.67 29.45 -7.64
CA VAL A 392 2.98 28.20 -7.98
C VAL A 392 3.74 27.54 -9.13
N ASP A 393 3.88 26.25 -9.09
CA ASP A 393 4.43 25.49 -10.20
C ASP A 393 3.38 25.42 -11.35
N PRO A 394 3.64 26.03 -12.52
CA PRO A 394 2.73 25.95 -13.65
C PRO A 394 2.46 24.53 -14.11
N LEU A 395 3.43 23.60 -13.97
CA LEU A 395 3.28 22.20 -14.33
C LEU A 395 2.21 21.51 -13.47
N LEU A 396 2.11 21.88 -12.19
CA LEU A 396 1.05 21.38 -11.32
C LEU A 396 -0.33 21.78 -11.82
N LEU A 397 -0.48 23.04 -12.22
CA LEU A 397 -1.74 23.56 -12.76
C LEU A 397 -2.12 22.93 -14.10
N GLN A 398 -1.16 22.62 -14.96
CA GLN A 398 -1.39 21.96 -16.24
C GLN A 398 -2.01 20.55 -16.11
N ASN A 399 -1.92 19.93 -14.94
CA ASN A 399 -2.58 18.64 -14.69
C ASN A 399 -4.13 18.74 -14.72
N PHE A 400 -4.69 19.95 -14.56
CA PHE A 400 -6.13 20.13 -14.58
C PHE A 400 -6.62 21.40 -15.29
N LEU A 401 -5.73 22.34 -15.61
CA LEU A 401 -6.10 23.56 -16.33
C LEU A 401 -5.42 23.61 -17.71
N PRO A 402 -6.12 24.06 -18.77
CA PRO A 402 -5.59 24.16 -20.13
C PRO A 402 -4.75 25.42 -20.31
N ILE A 403 -3.64 25.52 -19.57
CA ILE A 403 -2.70 26.65 -19.61
C ILE A 403 -1.34 26.22 -20.16
N ASN A 404 -0.64 27.16 -20.81
CA ASN A 404 0.75 26.96 -21.25
C ASN A 404 1.76 27.50 -20.25
N ALA A 405 1.45 28.64 -19.64
CA ALA A 405 2.31 29.31 -18.64
C ALA A 405 1.50 30.29 -17.80
N ASP A 406 2.05 30.67 -16.64
CA ASP A 406 1.57 31.85 -15.90
C ASP A 406 2.24 33.14 -16.38
N SER A 407 1.62 34.27 -16.05
CA SER A 407 2.25 35.57 -16.22
C SER A 407 3.21 35.82 -15.06
N LEU A 408 4.46 35.73 -15.23
CA LEU A 408 5.55 35.79 -14.24
C LEU A 408 5.54 37.01 -13.27
N PHE A 409 4.49 37.81 -13.19
CA PHE A 409 4.43 39.04 -12.40
C PHE A 409 3.92 38.82 -10.98
N SER A 410 4.83 38.87 -10.03
CA SER A 410 4.62 38.55 -8.62
C SER A 410 4.06 39.71 -7.75
N ARG A 411 3.87 40.92 -8.30
CA ARG A 411 3.44 42.12 -7.55
C ARG A 411 2.17 42.76 -8.05
N THR A 412 1.41 42.07 -8.83
CA THR A 412 0.19 42.61 -9.44
C THR A 412 -0.90 42.76 -8.41
N SER A 413 -1.60 43.92 -8.47
CA SER A 413 -2.80 44.20 -7.68
C SER A 413 -3.90 44.71 -8.57
N ILE A 414 -5.14 44.42 -8.17
CA ILE A 414 -6.35 45.04 -8.73
C ILE A 414 -6.96 45.88 -7.61
N LEU A 415 -7.32 47.13 -7.95
CA LEU A 415 -7.95 48.06 -6.99
C LEU A 415 -9.46 47.76 -6.88
N PRO A 416 -10.12 48.24 -5.81
CA PRO A 416 -11.58 48.19 -5.72
C PRO A 416 -12.23 48.95 -6.90
N ASN A 417 -13.42 48.54 -7.27
CA ASN A 417 -14.17 49.08 -8.39
C ASN A 417 -13.52 48.94 -9.77
N THR A 418 -12.54 48.03 -9.90
CA THR A 418 -11.98 47.69 -11.21
C THR A 418 -12.94 46.74 -11.93
N ILE A 419 -13.26 47.07 -13.18
CA ILE A 419 -14.07 46.21 -14.04
C ILE A 419 -13.19 45.16 -14.64
N VAL A 420 -13.62 43.90 -14.50
CA VAL A 420 -13.04 42.69 -15.13
C VAL A 420 -13.99 42.31 -16.25
N SER A 421 -13.68 42.75 -17.45
CA SER A 421 -14.54 42.57 -18.60
C SER A 421 -14.49 41.17 -19.19
N ALA A 422 -15.68 40.72 -19.62
CA ALA A 422 -15.78 39.48 -20.39
C ALA A 422 -15.39 39.76 -21.84
N GLU A 423 -14.18 39.36 -22.23
CA GLU A 423 -13.65 39.48 -23.59
C GLU A 423 -13.90 38.17 -24.37
N THR A 424 -15.16 37.89 -24.65
CA THR A 424 -15.61 36.70 -25.38
C THR A 424 -16.66 37.05 -26.42
N THR A 425 -16.87 36.17 -27.41
CA THR A 425 -17.96 36.30 -28.38
C THR A 425 -19.33 35.97 -27.79
N ASP A 426 -19.40 35.31 -26.68
CA ASP A 426 -20.63 35.01 -25.94
C ASP A 426 -20.94 36.15 -24.99
N LEU A 427 -21.80 37.06 -25.43
CA LEU A 427 -22.22 38.26 -24.70
C LEU A 427 -23.07 37.97 -23.45
N SER A 428 -23.37 36.73 -23.15
CA SER A 428 -24.11 36.34 -21.94
C SER A 428 -23.24 36.23 -20.68
N TYR A 429 -21.92 36.37 -20.80
CA TYR A 429 -21.04 36.48 -19.64
C TYR A 429 -21.00 37.93 -19.14
N PRO A 430 -21.35 38.19 -17.87
CA PRO A 430 -21.36 39.54 -17.33
C PRO A 430 -19.94 40.06 -17.04
N ASP A 431 -19.73 41.36 -17.15
CA ASP A 431 -18.57 41.99 -16.54
C ASP A 431 -18.65 41.88 -15.00
N LEU A 432 -17.54 41.64 -14.36
CA LEU A 432 -17.42 41.60 -12.91
C LEU A 432 -16.72 42.87 -12.39
N THR A 433 -16.98 43.24 -11.14
CA THR A 433 -16.34 44.40 -10.52
C THR A 433 -15.75 43.99 -9.18
N THR A 434 -14.48 44.33 -8.93
CA THR A 434 -13.83 44.07 -7.65
C THR A 434 -14.45 44.93 -6.55
N SER A 435 -14.73 44.31 -5.38
CA SER A 435 -15.25 45.03 -4.20
C SER A 435 -14.16 45.48 -3.25
N THR A 436 -12.97 44.89 -3.35
CA THR A 436 -11.81 45.17 -2.49
C THR A 436 -10.51 45.09 -3.28
N SER A 437 -9.42 45.54 -2.69
CA SER A 437 -8.10 45.37 -3.29
C SER A 437 -7.69 43.88 -3.25
N LEU A 438 -7.21 43.39 -4.38
CA LEU A 438 -6.68 42.05 -4.52
C LEU A 438 -5.20 42.14 -4.88
N PHE A 439 -4.37 41.35 -4.21
CA PHE A 439 -2.92 41.38 -4.35
C PHE A 439 -2.37 40.02 -4.80
N ARG A 440 -1.20 40.04 -5.44
CA ARG A 440 -0.49 38.81 -5.85
C ARG A 440 -1.31 37.96 -6.82
N ILE A 441 -1.91 38.61 -7.81
CA ILE A 441 -2.76 37.97 -8.79
C ILE A 441 -1.91 37.45 -9.93
N LYS A 442 -2.26 36.27 -10.42
CA LYS A 442 -1.69 35.70 -11.62
C LYS A 442 -2.70 35.66 -12.75
N SER A 443 -2.26 35.98 -13.95
CA SER A 443 -2.96 35.69 -15.19
C SER A 443 -2.25 34.56 -15.95
N PHE A 444 -2.92 33.97 -16.92
CA PHE A 444 -2.41 32.79 -17.61
C PHE A 444 -2.39 32.96 -19.11
N TYR A 445 -1.38 32.38 -19.76
CA TYR A 445 -1.34 32.13 -21.18
C TYR A 445 -2.01 30.79 -21.47
N LEU A 446 -3.10 30.82 -22.20
CA LEU A 446 -3.95 29.66 -22.43
C LEU A 446 -3.38 28.77 -23.55
N ASN A 447 -3.67 27.46 -23.45
CA ASN A 447 -3.50 26.56 -24.57
C ASN A 447 -4.61 26.87 -25.61
N PRO A 448 -4.27 27.36 -26.83
CA PRO A 448 -5.26 27.83 -27.81
C PRO A 448 -6.19 26.72 -28.31
N ASN A 449 -5.78 25.45 -28.23
CA ASN A 449 -6.58 24.30 -28.64
C ASN A 449 -7.35 23.65 -27.46
N GLY A 450 -7.00 24.01 -26.22
CA GLY A 450 -7.56 23.40 -25.01
C GLY A 450 -8.45 24.32 -24.18
N ALA A 451 -8.45 25.64 -24.45
CA ALA A 451 -9.13 26.63 -23.63
C ALA A 451 -10.03 27.54 -24.41
N ILE A 452 -11.12 27.98 -23.77
CA ILE A 452 -12.05 29.01 -24.24
C ILE A 452 -11.89 30.22 -23.30
N PRO A 453 -11.30 31.32 -23.78
CA PRO A 453 -11.08 32.51 -22.95
C PRO A 453 -12.40 33.22 -22.64
N ILE A 454 -12.54 33.73 -21.40
CA ILE A 454 -13.71 34.50 -20.97
C ILE A 454 -13.30 35.86 -20.40
N TYR A 455 -12.45 35.85 -19.34
CA TYR A 455 -12.06 37.11 -18.67
C TYR A 455 -10.58 37.37 -18.85
N TYR A 456 -10.28 38.54 -19.38
CA TYR A 456 -8.91 39.01 -19.54
C TYR A 456 -8.48 39.81 -18.31
N PHE A 457 -7.18 39.77 -18.02
CA PHE A 457 -6.66 40.58 -16.91
C PHE A 457 -6.78 42.08 -17.21
N PRO A 458 -7.36 42.89 -16.30
CA PRO A 458 -7.68 44.29 -16.61
C PRO A 458 -6.49 45.21 -16.85
N ASN A 459 -5.28 44.81 -16.45
CA ASN A 459 -4.06 45.53 -16.75
C ASN A 459 -3.46 45.06 -18.08
N LYS A 460 -3.55 45.89 -19.11
CA LYS A 460 -3.09 45.58 -20.48
C LYS A 460 -1.60 45.33 -20.61
N GLU A 461 -0.79 45.79 -19.64
CA GLU A 461 0.67 45.55 -19.62
C GLU A 461 1.01 44.12 -19.26
N LEU A 462 0.16 43.45 -18.51
CA LEU A 462 0.45 42.12 -17.97
C LEU A 462 0.02 40.98 -18.89
N ARG A 463 -0.80 41.21 -19.85
CA ARG A 463 -1.32 40.24 -20.81
C ARG A 463 -1.60 38.84 -20.24
N GLY A 464 -2.75 38.31 -20.38
CA GLY A 464 -3.17 36.98 -19.94
C GLY A 464 -4.60 36.94 -19.47
N TYR A 465 -5.09 35.74 -19.29
CA TYR A 465 -6.47 35.48 -18.87
C TYR A 465 -6.55 35.10 -17.40
N ILE A 466 -7.59 35.55 -16.72
CA ILE A 466 -7.92 35.18 -15.36
C ILE A 466 -9.21 34.35 -15.27
N GLY A 467 -9.96 34.23 -16.37
CA GLY A 467 -11.14 33.40 -16.44
C GLY A 467 -11.27 32.72 -17.79
N PHE A 468 -11.50 31.42 -17.79
CA PHE A 468 -11.59 30.60 -18.99
C PHE A 468 -12.27 29.25 -18.70
N PHE A 469 -12.75 28.59 -19.76
CA PHE A 469 -13.13 27.19 -19.75
C PHE A 469 -12.06 26.31 -20.41
N ASN A 470 -12.11 25.00 -20.10
CA ASN A 470 -11.54 24.04 -21.03
C ASN A 470 -12.45 23.86 -22.26
N ASN A 471 -11.94 23.28 -23.35
CA ASN A 471 -12.66 23.14 -24.62
C ASN A 471 -13.97 22.34 -24.53
N THR A 472 -14.11 21.44 -23.55
CA THR A 472 -15.32 20.64 -23.30
C THR A 472 -16.34 21.33 -22.39
N LYS A 473 -16.04 22.50 -21.88
CA LYS A 473 -16.82 23.22 -20.87
C LYS A 473 -17.15 22.39 -19.63
N SER A 474 -16.21 21.54 -19.22
CA SER A 474 -16.30 20.75 -17.99
C SER A 474 -15.51 21.35 -16.83
N ILE A 475 -14.56 22.26 -17.13
CA ILE A 475 -13.79 23.00 -16.14
C ILE A 475 -13.91 24.49 -16.44
N PHE A 476 -14.50 25.24 -15.52
CA PHE A 476 -14.43 26.69 -15.49
C PHE A 476 -13.39 27.13 -14.45
N PHE A 477 -12.57 28.07 -14.81
CA PHE A 477 -11.58 28.63 -13.91
C PHE A 477 -11.72 30.17 -13.86
N TYR A 478 -11.76 30.72 -12.64
CA TYR A 478 -11.66 32.14 -12.38
C TYR A 478 -10.60 32.42 -11.33
N GLY A 479 -9.58 33.17 -11.69
CA GLY A 479 -8.34 33.37 -10.92
C GLY A 479 -8.44 34.45 -9.81
N LEU A 480 -9.65 34.84 -9.43
CA LEU A 480 -9.92 35.74 -8.31
C LEU A 480 -11.03 35.14 -7.44
N PRO A 481 -11.09 35.49 -6.13
CA PRO A 481 -12.21 35.14 -5.28
C PRO A 481 -13.50 35.85 -5.75
N LEU A 482 -14.54 35.09 -6.10
CA LEU A 482 -15.81 35.65 -6.55
C LEU A 482 -16.49 36.50 -5.47
N ASN A 483 -16.36 36.16 -4.18
CA ASN A 483 -16.85 36.98 -3.08
C ASN A 483 -16.23 38.40 -3.05
N LYS A 484 -15.05 38.56 -3.63
CA LYS A 484 -14.31 39.83 -3.77
C LYS A 484 -14.48 40.48 -5.16
N SER A 485 -15.23 39.83 -6.06
CA SER A 485 -15.49 40.28 -7.42
C SER A 485 -16.97 40.67 -7.66
N ASN A 486 -17.73 40.81 -6.57
CA ASN A 486 -19.17 41.13 -6.60
C ASN A 486 -19.49 42.60 -6.28
N GLY A 487 -18.63 43.54 -6.69
CA GLY A 487 -18.88 44.98 -6.61
C GLY A 487 -19.76 45.49 -7.76
N GLY A 488 -20.04 46.79 -7.78
CA GLY A 488 -20.81 47.43 -8.86
C GLY A 488 -22.21 46.85 -9.02
N ALA A 489 -22.50 46.24 -10.15
CA ALA A 489 -23.81 45.66 -10.48
C ALA A 489 -24.11 44.33 -9.79
N ALA A 490 -23.18 43.81 -8.96
CA ALA A 490 -23.31 42.53 -8.25
C ALA A 490 -23.55 41.31 -9.18
N ASN A 491 -22.84 41.22 -10.28
CA ASN A 491 -23.08 40.29 -11.39
C ASN A 491 -22.55 38.83 -11.15
N VAL A 492 -22.00 38.50 -9.98
CA VAL A 492 -21.55 37.16 -9.70
C VAL A 492 -22.68 36.13 -9.75
N LYS A 493 -23.88 36.49 -9.34
CA LYS A 493 -25.07 35.66 -9.47
C LYS A 493 -25.33 35.28 -10.93
N GLU A 494 -25.26 36.25 -11.86
CA GLU A 494 -25.47 36.02 -13.28
C GLU A 494 -24.41 35.12 -13.86
N LEU A 495 -23.15 35.33 -13.48
CA LEU A 495 -22.04 34.43 -13.88
C LEU A 495 -22.27 33.00 -13.41
N LEU A 496 -22.59 32.79 -12.14
CA LEU A 496 -22.81 31.43 -11.59
C LEU A 496 -24.06 30.79 -12.22
N SER A 497 -25.12 31.57 -12.48
CA SER A 497 -26.30 31.12 -13.24
C SER A 497 -25.91 30.62 -14.64
N LYS A 498 -25.10 31.41 -15.36
CA LYS A 498 -24.60 31.04 -16.69
C LYS A 498 -23.76 29.76 -16.66
N ILE A 499 -22.82 29.66 -15.72
CA ILE A 499 -21.94 28.49 -15.58
C ILE A 499 -22.78 27.26 -15.26
N PHE A 500 -23.57 27.29 -14.19
CA PHE A 500 -24.25 26.07 -13.72
C PHE A 500 -25.42 25.68 -14.63
N PHE A 501 -26.31 26.56 -14.96
CA PHE A 501 -27.54 26.20 -15.67
C PHE A 501 -27.37 26.12 -17.18
N THR A 502 -26.50 26.97 -17.77
CA THR A 502 -26.33 26.97 -19.22
C THR A 502 -25.14 26.09 -19.65
N ASP A 503 -23.94 26.33 -19.10
CA ASP A 503 -22.74 25.65 -19.59
C ASP A 503 -22.58 24.25 -19.00
N PHE A 504 -22.92 24.07 -17.72
CA PHE A 504 -22.87 22.80 -17.04
C PHE A 504 -24.15 21.97 -17.17
N ASN A 505 -25.27 22.58 -17.56
CA ASN A 505 -26.59 21.94 -17.64
C ASN A 505 -27.03 21.34 -16.28
N LEU A 506 -26.79 22.07 -15.18
CA LEU A 506 -27.39 21.75 -13.88
C LEU A 506 -28.88 22.03 -13.96
N THR A 507 -29.69 21.05 -13.60
CA THR A 507 -31.13 21.23 -13.45
C THR A 507 -31.41 21.56 -11.99
N PRO A 508 -32.07 22.70 -11.69
CA PRO A 508 -32.34 23.14 -10.31
C PRO A 508 -33.23 22.19 -9.51
#